data_417cc603ee1cc70ef4bde61e4aec2e85
#
_entry.id   417cc603ee1cc70ef4bde61e4aec2e85
#
_cell.length_a   1.000
_cell.length_b   1.000
_cell.length_c   1.000
_cell.angle_alpha   90.00
_cell.angle_beta   90.00
_cell.angle_gamma   90.00
#
_symmetry.space_group_name_H-M   'P 1'
#
loop_
_entity.id
_entity.type
_entity.pdbx_description
1 polymer ?
#
loop_
_entity_poly.entity_id
_entity_poly.type
_entity_poly.pdbx_seq_one_letter_code
_entity_poly.pdbx_strand_id
1 'polypeptide(L)'
;MKGSSFSHSDYQTYAKSDGTTLHEHRKNCLASLNQIRTLFEDAIREFLIHFGVEEAEFWNQISFTVSNHDFGKINNLFQEKIRNIMGQESSIGQKLKKDIPHNYISPIFFINEKLFHLREGDEINYGALAAMYHHGPIRGIKALENRGIFDRQQTIKFQGFRQYYYDDLDQTGLIPEEKIVDYMSNCLNSVQLKDFLNKKFLEPATTDSDETVHARRWIFPLFKQLLHLSDWIGSGAKFQFLAATNLWDSTSNVLAEKKMNATKLREKLLAKSSCIPSRAILESPTGSGKTEAAIKWADRWNKPRLIFTLPTRSLVDDIYLRFQGTPSSKGYFQSKTGILHSTSEYTYNSNQDDDPESHDFDRYFHRPVMVTTIDQILI
;
A
#
# COMPACT_ATOMS: atom_id res chain seq x y z
N MET A 1 24.86 41.82 20.80
CA MET A 1 24.66 40.55 20.12
C MET A 1 23.52 40.77 19.10
N LYS A 2 23.82 40.83 17.80
CA LYS A 2 22.82 41.01 16.75
C LYS A 2 22.12 39.67 16.57
N GLY A 3 20.84 39.58 16.94
CA GLY A 3 20.01 38.45 16.60
C GLY A 3 19.84 38.39 15.08
N SER A 4 20.42 37.40 14.43
CA SER A 4 20.10 37.08 13.05
C SER A 4 18.65 36.58 12.99
N SER A 5 17.77 37.38 12.43
CA SER A 5 16.43 36.92 12.04
C SER A 5 16.60 35.87 10.95
N PHE A 6 16.53 34.60 11.31
CA PHE A 6 16.42 33.52 10.34
C PHE A 6 15.07 33.65 9.61
N SER A 7 15.10 33.65 8.31
CA SER A 7 13.88 33.73 7.50
C SER A 7 13.15 32.38 7.55
N HIS A 8 11.83 32.40 7.47
CA HIS A 8 10.97 31.18 7.44
C HIS A 8 11.37 30.18 6.33
N SER A 9 12.08 30.62 5.29
CA SER A 9 12.54 29.79 4.17
C SER A 9 13.69 28.83 4.51
N ASP A 10 14.40 29.03 5.62
CA ASP A 10 15.64 28.29 5.90
C ASP A 10 15.41 26.88 6.48
N TYR A 11 14.18 26.52 6.81
CA TYR A 11 13.83 25.24 7.48
C TYR A 11 12.86 24.35 6.70
N GLN A 12 12.70 24.58 5.39
CA GLN A 12 11.84 23.75 4.58
C GLN A 12 12.35 22.30 4.56
N THR A 13 11.49 21.36 4.99
CA THR A 13 11.78 19.92 5.05
C THR A 13 11.22 19.25 3.83
N TYR A 14 12.08 18.63 3.03
CA TYR A 14 11.71 17.98 1.78
C TYR A 14 11.44 16.49 1.96
N ALA A 15 10.39 15.99 1.31
CA ALA A 15 10.11 14.57 1.18
C ALA A 15 10.80 13.95 -0.02
N LYS A 16 10.99 14.73 -1.10
CA LYS A 16 11.53 14.27 -2.39
C LYS A 16 12.47 15.29 -3.03
N SER A 17 13.26 14.80 -3.98
CA SER A 17 14.23 15.61 -4.74
C SER A 17 13.60 16.49 -5.82
N ASP A 18 12.31 16.37 -6.07
CA ASP A 18 11.56 17.26 -6.97
C ASP A 18 11.09 18.56 -6.29
N GLY A 19 11.41 18.72 -5.00
CA GLY A 19 11.03 19.87 -4.20
C GLY A 19 9.76 19.68 -3.38
N THR A 20 9.09 18.53 -3.49
CA THR A 20 7.91 18.22 -2.66
C THR A 20 8.28 18.25 -1.18
N THR A 21 7.59 19.08 -0.41
CA THR A 21 7.80 19.18 1.03
C THR A 21 7.20 17.99 1.77
N LEU A 22 7.68 17.72 2.99
CA LEU A 22 7.13 16.67 3.82
C LEU A 22 5.67 16.94 4.18
N HIS A 23 5.32 18.21 4.38
CA HIS A 23 3.94 18.63 4.63
C HIS A 23 3.00 18.33 3.45
N GLU A 24 3.39 18.70 2.23
CA GLU A 24 2.61 18.43 1.02
C GLU A 24 2.45 16.92 0.79
N HIS A 25 3.55 16.17 0.91
CA HIS A 25 3.52 14.72 0.77
C HIS A 25 2.55 14.07 1.77
N ARG A 26 2.64 14.44 3.04
CA ARG A 26 1.74 13.99 4.11
C ARG A 26 0.27 14.28 3.79
N LYS A 27 -0.05 15.52 3.38
CA LYS A 27 -1.39 15.93 3.00
C LYS A 27 -1.92 15.08 1.84
N ASN A 28 -1.10 14.84 0.82
CA ASN A 28 -1.46 14.02 -0.33
C ASN A 28 -1.71 12.56 0.08
N CYS A 29 -0.87 11.98 0.94
CA CYS A 29 -1.05 10.62 1.45
C CYS A 29 -2.34 10.47 2.26
N LEU A 30 -2.69 11.44 3.12
CA LEU A 30 -3.95 11.44 3.86
C LEU A 30 -5.17 11.59 2.95
N ALA A 31 -5.10 12.44 1.93
CA ALA A 31 -6.17 12.56 0.92
C ALA A 31 -6.37 11.23 0.18
N SER A 32 -5.28 10.55 -0.15
CA SER A 32 -5.30 9.22 -0.79
C SER A 32 -5.91 8.16 0.13
N LEU A 33 -5.56 8.16 1.42
CA LEU A 33 -6.17 7.26 2.40
C LEU A 33 -7.69 7.45 2.50
N ASN A 34 -8.16 8.70 2.47
CA ASN A 34 -9.59 8.99 2.50
C ASN A 34 -10.32 8.48 1.24
N GLN A 35 -9.69 8.56 0.07
CA GLN A 35 -10.23 7.96 -1.15
C GLN A 35 -10.32 6.43 -1.03
N ILE A 36 -9.27 5.78 -0.54
CA ILE A 36 -9.23 4.33 -0.31
C ILE A 36 -10.33 3.94 0.68
N ARG A 37 -10.47 4.68 1.79
CA ARG A 37 -11.52 4.46 2.77
C ARG A 37 -12.89 4.48 2.13
N THR A 38 -13.23 5.52 1.39
CA THR A 38 -14.55 5.66 0.71
C THR A 38 -14.87 4.48 -0.20
N LEU A 39 -13.85 3.91 -0.86
CA LEU A 39 -14.05 2.81 -1.81
C LEU A 39 -14.17 1.44 -1.16
N PHE A 40 -13.53 1.23 -0.03
CA PHE A 40 -13.39 -0.09 0.60
C PHE A 40 -13.98 -0.13 2.02
N GLU A 41 -14.69 0.91 2.47
CA GLU A 41 -15.19 1.04 3.84
C GLU A 41 -15.98 -0.19 4.29
N ASP A 42 -16.93 -0.66 3.50
CA ASP A 42 -17.75 -1.82 3.87
C ASP A 42 -16.91 -3.11 3.99
N ALA A 43 -15.99 -3.34 3.06
CA ALA A 43 -15.13 -4.53 3.08
C ALA A 43 -14.15 -4.49 4.26
N ILE A 44 -13.59 -3.33 4.56
CA ILE A 44 -12.70 -3.15 5.71
C ILE A 44 -13.51 -3.30 7.01
N ARG A 45 -14.70 -2.75 7.11
CA ARG A 45 -15.58 -2.90 8.28
C ARG A 45 -15.92 -4.36 8.55
N GLU A 46 -16.32 -5.13 7.52
CA GLU A 46 -16.58 -6.58 7.67
C GLU A 46 -15.33 -7.32 8.16
N PHE A 47 -14.17 -6.97 7.66
CA PHE A 47 -12.90 -7.52 8.10
C PHE A 47 -12.60 -7.18 9.56
N LEU A 48 -12.74 -5.92 9.97
CA LEU A 48 -12.47 -5.46 11.32
C LEU A 48 -13.41 -6.14 12.34
N ILE A 49 -14.69 -6.27 12.01
CA ILE A 49 -15.67 -7.00 12.83
C ILE A 49 -15.23 -8.46 13.02
N HIS A 50 -14.77 -9.12 11.96
CA HIS A 50 -14.30 -10.51 12.03
C HIS A 50 -13.14 -10.70 13.01
N PHE A 51 -12.25 -9.72 13.11
CA PHE A 51 -11.08 -9.76 14.00
C PHE A 51 -11.29 -9.04 15.34
N GLY A 52 -12.50 -8.57 15.63
CA GLY A 52 -12.80 -7.87 16.88
C GLY A 52 -12.05 -6.55 17.05
N VAL A 53 -11.81 -5.83 15.94
CA VAL A 53 -11.14 -4.52 15.93
C VAL A 53 -12.18 -3.41 15.86
N GLU A 54 -12.05 -2.42 16.72
CA GLU A 54 -12.91 -1.24 16.73
C GLU A 54 -12.59 -0.33 15.52
N GLU A 55 -13.60 -0.02 14.70
CA GLU A 55 -13.42 0.66 13.42
C GLU A 55 -12.84 2.07 13.56
N ALA A 56 -13.35 2.86 14.52
CA ALA A 56 -12.90 4.23 14.69
C ALA A 56 -11.44 4.27 15.14
N GLU A 57 -11.04 3.37 16.04
CA GLU A 57 -9.67 3.23 16.51
C GLU A 57 -8.73 2.80 15.38
N PHE A 58 -9.15 1.84 14.54
CA PHE A 58 -8.40 1.43 13.37
C PHE A 58 -8.12 2.62 12.42
N TRP A 59 -9.16 3.40 12.09
CA TRP A 59 -9.00 4.55 11.20
C TRP A 59 -8.16 5.67 11.80
N ASN A 60 -8.24 5.87 13.12
CA ASN A 60 -7.37 6.81 13.83
C ASN A 60 -5.91 6.38 13.74
N GLN A 61 -5.62 5.13 14.01
CA GLN A 61 -4.25 4.60 13.98
C GLN A 61 -3.66 4.57 12.59
N ILE A 62 -4.40 4.15 11.56
CA ILE A 62 -3.88 4.16 10.18
C ILE A 62 -3.70 5.59 9.66
N SER A 63 -4.58 6.53 10.01
CA SER A 63 -4.43 7.94 9.66
C SER A 63 -3.18 8.54 10.31
N PHE A 64 -2.95 8.24 11.59
CA PHE A 64 -1.71 8.61 12.27
C PHE A 64 -0.48 7.99 11.59
N THR A 65 -0.57 6.72 11.22
CA THR A 65 0.52 6.01 10.54
C THR A 65 0.85 6.64 9.19
N VAL A 66 -0.14 6.86 8.34
CA VAL A 66 0.03 7.49 7.03
C VAL A 66 0.58 8.92 7.18
N SER A 67 0.12 9.65 8.20
CA SER A 67 0.63 10.99 8.49
C SER A 67 2.10 11.02 8.88
N ASN A 68 2.59 10.00 9.59
CA ASN A 68 3.90 10.06 10.25
C ASN A 68 4.93 9.04 9.73
N HIS A 69 4.58 8.20 8.74
CA HIS A 69 5.46 7.14 8.24
C HIS A 69 6.82 7.63 7.74
N ASP A 70 6.86 8.85 7.25
CA ASP A 70 8.02 9.49 6.65
C ASP A 70 8.76 10.47 7.57
N PHE A 71 8.38 10.58 8.84
CA PHE A 71 9.03 11.51 9.76
C PHE A 71 10.53 11.26 9.93
N GLY A 72 11.00 10.05 9.70
CA GLY A 72 12.43 9.77 9.63
C GLY A 72 13.18 10.61 8.59
N LYS A 73 12.51 11.18 7.59
CA LYS A 73 13.09 12.09 6.59
C LYS A 73 13.52 13.45 7.17
N ILE A 74 13.02 13.83 8.34
CA ILE A 74 13.40 15.11 9.00
C ILE A 74 14.87 15.09 9.46
N ASN A 75 15.50 13.92 9.51
CA ASN A 75 16.90 13.84 9.92
C ASN A 75 17.84 14.60 8.97
N ASN A 76 18.89 15.18 9.55
CA ASN A 76 19.85 16.02 8.83
C ASN A 76 20.52 15.32 7.63
N LEU A 77 20.84 14.02 7.75
CA LEU A 77 21.53 13.28 6.69
C LEU A 77 20.63 13.13 5.46
N PHE A 78 19.35 12.84 5.65
CA PHE A 78 18.39 12.77 4.57
C PHE A 78 18.18 14.15 3.92
N GLN A 79 18.00 15.20 4.72
CA GLN A 79 17.77 16.55 4.20
C GLN A 79 18.98 17.10 3.44
N GLU A 80 20.20 16.86 3.90
CA GLU A 80 21.42 17.21 3.18
C GLU A 80 21.52 16.47 1.85
N LYS A 81 21.20 15.17 1.84
CA LYS A 81 21.19 14.37 0.61
C LYS A 81 20.21 14.93 -0.42
N ILE A 82 18.98 15.25 -0.02
CA ILE A 82 17.97 15.80 -0.92
C ILE A 82 18.41 17.16 -1.46
N ARG A 83 18.86 18.08 -0.62
CA ARG A 83 19.36 19.40 -1.05
C ARG A 83 20.52 19.30 -2.04
N ASN A 84 21.45 18.36 -1.81
CA ASN A 84 22.53 18.10 -2.77
C ASN A 84 22.02 17.64 -4.13
N ILE A 85 21.02 16.75 -4.17
CA ILE A 85 20.41 16.30 -5.42
C ILE A 85 19.72 17.46 -6.15
N MET A 86 19.10 18.39 -5.39
CA MET A 86 18.43 19.59 -5.93
C MET A 86 19.42 20.69 -6.36
N GLY A 87 20.73 20.48 -6.20
CA GLY A 87 21.74 21.48 -6.54
C GLY A 87 21.82 22.68 -5.58
N GLN A 88 21.18 22.58 -4.42
CA GLN A 88 21.30 23.58 -3.35
C GLN A 88 22.61 23.35 -2.61
N GLU A 89 23.40 24.42 -2.38
CA GLU A 89 24.70 24.32 -1.69
C GLU A 89 24.53 23.67 -0.32
N SER A 90 25.19 22.54 -0.11
CA SER A 90 25.31 21.95 1.23
C SER A 90 26.61 22.40 1.86
N SER A 91 26.56 22.74 3.13
CA SER A 91 27.73 23.18 3.91
C SER A 91 28.79 22.10 4.12
N ILE A 92 28.61 20.89 3.59
CA ILE A 92 29.48 19.74 3.84
C ILE A 92 29.96 19.15 2.52
N GLY A 93 31.13 19.60 2.08
CA GLY A 93 31.90 19.03 0.94
C GLY A 93 32.52 17.65 1.24
N GLN A 94 31.87 16.79 2.00
CA GLN A 94 32.36 15.44 2.31
C GLN A 94 31.52 14.38 1.62
N LYS A 95 32.18 13.30 1.12
CA LYS A 95 31.53 12.07 0.64
C LYS A 95 30.37 11.72 1.57
N LEU A 96 29.13 11.79 1.03
CA LEU A 96 27.91 11.42 1.73
C LEU A 96 28.12 10.07 2.44
N LYS A 97 28.10 10.09 3.75
CA LYS A 97 28.09 8.87 4.56
C LYS A 97 26.83 8.09 4.20
N LYS A 98 26.91 6.76 4.22
CA LYS A 98 25.71 5.91 4.02
C LYS A 98 24.63 6.35 5.02
N ASP A 99 23.53 6.82 4.49
CA ASP A 99 22.37 7.25 5.24
C ASP A 99 21.68 6.04 5.90
N ILE A 100 21.15 6.25 7.11
CA ILE A 100 20.23 5.28 7.71
C ILE A 100 18.88 5.50 7.02
N PRO A 101 18.29 4.46 6.38
CA PRO A 101 17.02 4.62 5.72
C PRO A 101 15.95 5.16 6.69
N HIS A 102 15.23 6.20 6.28
CA HIS A 102 14.28 6.92 7.13
C HIS A 102 13.17 6.02 7.71
N ASN A 103 12.81 4.96 7.02
CA ASN A 103 11.82 3.99 7.48
C ASN A 103 12.24 3.24 8.77
N TYR A 104 13.52 3.20 9.12
CA TYR A 104 13.98 2.69 10.42
C TYR A 104 14.01 3.77 11.51
N ILE A 105 14.00 5.02 11.12
CA ILE A 105 13.94 6.16 12.05
C ILE A 105 12.49 6.50 12.39
N SER A 106 11.59 6.44 11.41
CA SER A 106 10.16 6.80 11.57
C SER A 106 9.45 6.08 12.73
N PRO A 107 9.70 4.80 13.05
CA PRO A 107 9.04 4.11 14.16
C PRO A 107 9.20 4.78 15.52
N ILE A 108 10.23 5.60 15.72
CA ILE A 108 10.44 6.33 16.96
C ILE A 108 9.26 7.26 17.27
N PHE A 109 8.61 7.80 16.23
CA PHE A 109 7.48 8.73 16.35
C PHE A 109 6.17 8.04 16.75
N PHE A 110 6.16 6.72 16.80
CA PHE A 110 5.00 5.90 17.14
C PHE A 110 4.98 5.45 18.59
N ILE A 111 5.84 6.01 19.46
CA ILE A 111 5.87 5.72 20.90
C ILE A 111 4.79 6.55 21.58
N ASN A 112 3.55 6.22 21.35
CA ASN A 112 2.44 6.78 22.13
C ASN A 112 1.64 5.61 22.70
N GLU A 113 1.63 5.50 24.03
CA GLU A 113 0.97 4.40 24.74
C GLU A 113 -0.54 4.32 24.44
N LYS A 114 -1.17 5.41 23.99
CA LYS A 114 -2.59 5.45 23.64
C LYS A 114 -2.91 4.89 22.25
N LEU A 115 -1.91 4.70 21.39
CA LEU A 115 -2.09 4.29 20.00
C LEU A 115 -1.72 2.81 19.75
N PHE A 116 -1.52 1.98 20.79
CA PHE A 116 -0.89 0.68 20.60
C PHE A 116 -1.85 -0.51 20.52
N HIS A 117 -3.08 -0.37 20.97
CA HIS A 117 -3.95 -1.52 21.17
C HIS A 117 -5.16 -1.46 20.25
N LEU A 118 -5.07 -2.07 19.06
CA LEU A 118 -6.24 -2.30 18.20
C LEU A 118 -7.20 -3.35 18.79
N ARG A 119 -6.69 -4.22 19.66
CA ARG A 119 -7.44 -5.27 20.34
C ARG A 119 -6.97 -5.36 21.80
N GLU A 120 -7.87 -5.74 22.69
CA GLU A 120 -7.51 -6.03 24.08
C GLU A 120 -6.46 -7.15 24.15
N GLY A 121 -5.37 -6.92 24.86
CA GLY A 121 -4.23 -7.85 24.99
C GLY A 121 -3.26 -7.88 23.80
N ASP A 122 -3.41 -7.01 22.79
CA ASP A 122 -2.49 -6.91 21.67
C ASP A 122 -1.39 -5.87 21.97
N GLU A 123 -0.15 -6.34 22.10
CA GLU A 123 1.02 -5.48 22.41
C GLU A 123 1.75 -4.97 21.15
N ILE A 124 1.22 -5.25 19.94
CA ILE A 124 1.87 -4.86 18.69
C ILE A 124 1.46 -3.45 18.27
N ASN A 125 2.46 -2.63 17.98
CA ASN A 125 2.28 -1.37 17.28
C ASN A 125 2.29 -1.58 15.76
N TYR A 126 1.11 -1.78 15.18
CA TYR A 126 0.95 -2.00 13.74
C TYR A 126 1.45 -0.81 12.91
N GLY A 127 1.23 0.41 13.38
CA GLY A 127 1.69 1.64 12.72
C GLY A 127 3.20 1.73 12.64
N ALA A 128 3.89 1.49 13.75
CA ALA A 128 5.35 1.49 13.78
C ALA A 128 5.95 0.42 12.86
N LEU A 129 5.39 -0.79 12.90
CA LEU A 129 5.84 -1.89 12.03
C LEU A 129 5.55 -1.57 10.56
N ALA A 130 4.38 -1.05 10.23
CA ALA A 130 4.05 -0.65 8.86
C ALA A 130 5.00 0.44 8.36
N ALA A 131 5.27 1.48 9.17
CA ALA A 131 6.23 2.52 8.84
C ALA A 131 7.66 1.98 8.68
N MET A 132 8.07 0.97 9.48
CA MET A 132 9.38 0.34 9.35
C MET A 132 9.53 -0.44 8.03
N TYR A 133 8.46 -1.08 7.57
CA TYR A 133 8.51 -2.00 6.44
C TYR A 133 7.80 -1.50 5.18
N HIS A 134 7.47 -0.21 5.08
CA HIS A 134 6.75 0.31 3.91
C HIS A 134 7.56 0.29 2.61
N HIS A 135 8.91 0.31 2.67
CA HIS A 135 9.78 0.27 1.49
C HIS A 135 10.28 -1.14 1.10
N GLY A 136 9.80 -2.19 1.72
CA GLY A 136 10.31 -3.51 1.35
C GLY A 136 9.79 -4.68 2.14
N PRO A 137 10.33 -5.87 1.86
CA PRO A 137 9.94 -7.07 2.58
C PRO A 137 10.35 -6.99 4.05
N ILE A 138 9.57 -7.66 4.90
CA ILE A 138 9.89 -7.81 6.32
C ILE A 138 11.22 -8.55 6.45
N ARG A 139 12.26 -7.84 6.86
CA ARG A 139 13.58 -8.40 7.13
C ARG A 139 13.89 -8.14 8.59
N GLY A 140 14.23 -9.18 9.32
CA GLY A 140 14.67 -9.02 10.71
C GLY A 140 15.87 -8.08 10.83
N ILE A 141 16.05 -7.45 11.99
CA ILE A 141 17.18 -6.51 12.26
C ILE A 141 18.54 -7.16 11.95
N LYS A 142 18.68 -8.47 12.16
CA LYS A 142 19.90 -9.20 11.75
C LYS A 142 20.26 -9.03 10.27
N ALA A 143 19.28 -8.93 9.40
CA ALA A 143 19.54 -8.67 7.97
C ALA A 143 20.02 -7.25 7.71
N LEU A 144 19.69 -6.30 8.57
CA LEU A 144 20.16 -4.91 8.53
C LEU A 144 21.56 -4.78 9.12
N GLU A 145 21.84 -5.51 10.19
CA GLU A 145 23.19 -5.65 10.77
C GLU A 145 24.18 -6.14 9.73
N ASN A 146 23.82 -7.20 8.99
CA ASN A 146 24.66 -7.76 7.92
C ASN A 146 24.93 -6.77 6.77
N ARG A 147 24.17 -5.68 6.67
CA ARG A 147 24.41 -4.58 5.72
C ARG A 147 25.27 -3.46 6.27
N GLY A 148 25.71 -3.55 7.53
CA GLY A 148 26.50 -2.52 8.20
C GLY A 148 25.75 -1.20 8.38
N ILE A 149 24.41 -1.23 8.44
CA ILE A 149 23.59 -0.01 8.58
C ILE A 149 23.78 0.61 9.97
N PHE A 150 24.00 -0.23 10.98
CA PHE A 150 24.19 0.20 12.38
C PHE A 150 25.66 0.20 12.84
N ASP A 151 26.61 -0.25 12.01
CA ASP A 151 28.01 -0.44 12.40
C ASP A 151 28.79 0.86 12.56
N ARG A 152 28.22 1.98 12.10
CA ARG A 152 28.84 3.29 12.21
C ARG A 152 28.13 4.10 13.26
N GLN A 153 28.85 4.59 14.25
CA GLN A 153 28.35 5.60 15.20
C GLN A 153 28.00 6.89 14.45
N GLN A 154 26.85 6.90 13.80
CA GLN A 154 26.32 8.08 13.13
C GLN A 154 25.39 8.81 14.10
N THR A 155 25.64 10.09 14.29
CA THR A 155 24.74 10.94 15.05
C THR A 155 23.61 11.41 14.16
N ILE A 156 22.39 11.08 14.52
CA ILE A 156 21.17 11.51 13.85
C ILE A 156 20.71 12.78 14.55
N LYS A 157 20.61 13.88 13.82
CA LYS A 157 20.10 15.15 14.31
C LYS A 157 18.77 15.44 13.63
N PHE A 158 17.82 15.91 14.38
CA PHE A 158 16.50 16.32 13.89
C PHE A 158 16.43 17.85 13.85
N GLN A 159 17.12 18.42 12.86
CA GLN A 159 17.24 19.86 12.71
C GLN A 159 15.92 20.42 12.16
N GLY A 160 15.38 21.43 12.82
CA GLY A 160 14.10 22.04 12.42
C GLY A 160 12.85 21.27 12.85
N PHE A 161 12.99 20.14 13.58
CA PHE A 161 11.86 19.31 13.99
C PHE A 161 10.81 20.09 14.79
N ARG A 162 11.21 20.91 15.76
CA ARG A 162 10.28 21.73 16.55
C ARG A 162 9.49 22.69 15.69
N GLN A 163 10.13 23.36 14.73
CA GLN A 163 9.46 24.29 13.83
C GLN A 163 8.44 23.56 12.94
N TYR A 164 8.87 22.46 12.33
CA TYR A 164 7.98 21.61 11.52
C TYR A 164 6.80 21.08 12.35
N TYR A 165 7.05 20.63 13.58
CA TYR A 165 6.05 20.16 14.51
C TYR A 165 4.98 21.22 14.80
N TYR A 166 5.38 22.46 15.10
CA TYR A 166 4.44 23.54 15.42
C TYR A 166 3.73 24.10 14.19
N ASP A 167 4.36 24.19 13.05
CA ASP A 167 3.76 24.70 11.82
C ASP A 167 2.69 23.74 11.27
N ASP A 168 2.78 22.45 11.58
CA ASP A 168 1.87 21.42 11.09
C ASP A 168 0.79 21.02 12.11
N LEU A 169 0.94 21.44 13.37
CA LEU A 169 0.08 21.11 14.49
C LEU A 169 -1.37 21.49 14.31
N ASP A 170 -1.61 22.65 13.72
CA ASP A 170 -2.93 23.28 13.69
C ASP A 170 -3.95 22.59 12.75
N GLN A 171 -3.51 21.66 11.89
CA GLN A 171 -4.37 21.22 10.81
C GLN A 171 -4.90 19.78 10.91
N THR A 172 -4.26 18.87 11.63
CA THR A 172 -4.64 17.45 11.58
C THR A 172 -4.84 16.77 12.95
N GLY A 173 -4.30 17.29 14.03
CA GLY A 173 -4.29 16.63 15.35
C GLY A 173 -3.52 15.28 15.38
N LEU A 174 -2.92 14.89 14.28
CA LEU A 174 -2.27 13.59 14.06
C LEU A 174 -0.74 13.71 14.23
N ILE A 175 -0.31 14.14 15.40
CA ILE A 175 1.11 14.43 15.66
C ILE A 175 1.62 13.65 16.86
N PRO A 176 2.93 13.32 16.86
CA PRO A 176 3.59 12.71 18.01
C PRO A 176 3.49 13.59 19.26
N GLU A 177 3.43 13.00 20.44
CA GLU A 177 3.41 13.74 21.70
C GLU A 177 4.65 14.61 21.91
N GLU A 178 4.49 15.74 22.61
CA GLU A 178 5.57 16.70 22.90
C GLU A 178 6.78 16.05 23.57
N LYS A 179 6.57 15.03 24.42
CA LYS A 179 7.65 14.24 25.06
C LYS A 179 8.56 13.56 24.03
N ILE A 180 8.00 13.14 22.89
CA ILE A 180 8.77 12.53 21.80
C ILE A 180 9.61 13.61 21.12
N VAL A 181 9.05 14.80 20.95
CA VAL A 181 9.76 15.97 20.41
C VAL A 181 10.98 16.29 21.26
N ASP A 182 10.84 16.28 22.57
CA ASP A 182 11.94 16.56 23.50
C ASP A 182 12.99 15.44 23.48
N TYR A 183 12.58 14.18 23.42
CA TYR A 183 13.49 13.05 23.27
C TYR A 183 14.28 13.13 21.96
N MET A 184 13.63 13.50 20.86
CA MET A 184 14.24 13.61 19.53
C MET A 184 15.12 14.85 19.36
N SER A 185 14.92 15.90 20.17
CA SER A 185 15.78 17.09 20.18
C SER A 185 17.18 16.75 20.71
N ASN A 186 17.30 15.67 21.45
CA ASN A 186 18.57 15.09 21.87
C ASN A 186 19.05 14.12 20.79
N CYS A 187 20.27 14.28 20.31
CA CYS A 187 20.85 13.48 19.24
C CYS A 187 20.80 11.97 19.54
N LEU A 188 20.19 11.19 18.65
CA LEU A 188 20.25 9.73 18.67
C LEU A 188 21.49 9.24 17.91
N ASN A 189 22.15 8.23 18.42
CA ASN A 189 23.13 7.50 17.64
C ASN A 189 22.53 6.18 17.10
N SER A 190 23.16 5.60 16.08
CA SER A 190 22.68 4.39 15.42
C SER A 190 22.58 3.18 16.36
N VAL A 191 23.38 3.12 17.40
CA VAL A 191 23.35 2.04 18.41
C VAL A 191 22.10 2.18 19.28
N GLN A 192 21.81 3.40 19.75
CA GLN A 192 20.58 3.66 20.52
C GLN A 192 19.32 3.39 19.71
N LEU A 193 19.32 3.74 18.42
CA LEU A 193 18.22 3.41 17.51
C LEU A 193 18.02 1.89 17.38
N LYS A 194 19.10 1.14 17.21
CA LYS A 194 19.06 -0.32 17.13
C LYS A 194 18.49 -0.95 18.40
N ASP A 195 19.01 -0.55 19.57
CA ASP A 195 18.56 -1.06 20.86
C ASP A 195 17.08 -0.74 21.11
N PHE A 196 16.66 0.47 20.69
CA PHE A 196 15.28 0.90 20.76
C PHE A 196 14.36 0.02 19.88
N LEU A 197 14.71 -0.18 18.60
CA LEU A 197 13.93 -1.00 17.67
C LEU A 197 13.83 -2.46 18.14
N ASN A 198 14.92 -3.02 18.67
CA ASN A 198 14.93 -4.37 19.22
C ASN A 198 13.96 -4.50 20.41
N LYS A 199 14.07 -3.63 21.40
CA LYS A 199 13.29 -3.71 22.64
C LYS A 199 11.80 -3.45 22.45
N LYS A 200 11.44 -2.56 21.51
CA LYS A 200 10.06 -2.08 21.37
C LYS A 200 9.26 -2.81 20.30
N PHE A 201 9.90 -3.36 19.27
CA PHE A 201 9.16 -3.85 18.10
C PHE A 201 9.50 -5.26 17.67
N LEU A 202 10.59 -5.87 18.17
CA LEU A 202 11.09 -7.11 17.62
C LEU A 202 11.30 -8.23 18.63
N GLU A 203 11.21 -7.95 19.93
CA GLU A 203 11.15 -9.02 20.93
C GLU A 203 9.75 -9.64 20.86
N PRO A 204 9.63 -10.92 20.46
CA PRO A 204 8.33 -11.57 20.43
C PRO A 204 7.77 -11.65 21.84
N ALA A 205 6.52 -11.24 22.03
CA ALA A 205 5.80 -11.54 23.24
C ALA A 205 5.71 -13.08 23.36
N THR A 206 6.33 -13.64 24.36
CA THR A 206 6.45 -15.09 24.56
C THR A 206 5.13 -15.77 25.00
N THR A 207 4.04 -15.02 25.11
CA THR A 207 2.77 -15.45 25.69
C THR A 207 1.54 -15.25 24.79
N ASP A 208 1.75 -15.03 23.48
CA ASP A 208 0.64 -14.80 22.57
C ASP A 208 -0.25 -16.04 22.40
N SER A 209 -1.57 -15.86 22.49
CA SER A 209 -2.52 -16.90 22.13
C SER A 209 -2.50 -17.15 20.61
N ASP A 210 -2.87 -18.37 20.19
CA ASP A 210 -2.99 -18.71 18.76
C ASP A 210 -3.96 -17.75 18.02
N GLU A 211 -5.01 -17.30 18.70
CA GLU A 211 -5.97 -16.34 18.16
C GLU A 211 -5.34 -14.97 17.92
N THR A 212 -4.52 -14.48 18.86
CA THR A 212 -3.79 -13.22 18.71
C THR A 212 -2.80 -13.29 17.56
N VAL A 213 -2.03 -14.39 17.45
CA VAL A 213 -1.10 -14.62 16.33
C VAL A 213 -1.85 -14.68 15.00
N HIS A 214 -3.02 -15.33 14.97
CA HIS A 214 -3.86 -15.38 13.76
C HIS A 214 -4.34 -14.00 13.34
N ALA A 215 -4.88 -13.21 14.25
CA ALA A 215 -5.34 -11.85 13.96
C ALA A 215 -4.20 -10.95 13.43
N ARG A 216 -3.01 -11.03 14.04
CA ARG A 216 -1.81 -10.27 13.59
C ARG A 216 -1.42 -10.58 12.15
N ARG A 217 -1.53 -11.82 11.71
CA ARG A 217 -1.22 -12.26 10.35
C ARG A 217 -2.12 -11.60 9.30
N TRP A 218 -3.28 -11.09 9.68
CA TRP A 218 -4.23 -10.44 8.78
C TRP A 218 -4.28 -8.92 8.95
N ILE A 219 -4.26 -8.44 10.20
CA ILE A 219 -4.35 -7.01 10.49
C ILE A 219 -3.10 -6.27 9.99
N PHE A 220 -1.91 -6.82 10.22
CA PHE A 220 -0.66 -6.17 9.81
C PHE A 220 -0.53 -6.00 8.29
N PRO A 221 -0.79 -7.02 7.44
CA PRO A 221 -0.81 -6.83 5.99
C PRO A 221 -1.80 -5.77 5.53
N LEU A 222 -3.01 -5.72 6.10
CA LEU A 222 -3.98 -4.67 5.79
C LEU A 222 -3.42 -3.28 6.12
N PHE A 223 -2.86 -3.12 7.32
CA PHE A 223 -2.24 -1.87 7.76
C PHE A 223 -1.12 -1.42 6.81
N LYS A 224 -0.20 -2.34 6.49
CA LYS A 224 0.91 -2.10 5.57
C LYS A 224 0.41 -1.75 4.16
N GLN A 225 -0.61 -2.44 3.66
CA GLN A 225 -1.19 -2.16 2.34
C GLN A 225 -1.81 -0.77 2.26
N LEU A 226 -2.62 -0.40 3.26
CA LEU A 226 -3.24 0.92 3.30
C LEU A 226 -2.19 2.04 3.34
N LEU A 227 -1.14 1.87 4.14
CA LEU A 227 -0.02 2.81 4.16
C LEU A 227 0.66 2.90 2.79
N HIS A 228 1.02 1.76 2.21
CA HIS A 228 1.77 1.70 0.95
C HIS A 228 0.99 2.32 -0.22
N LEU A 229 -0.31 1.98 -0.35
CA LEU A 229 -1.17 2.58 -1.37
C LEU A 229 -1.32 4.09 -1.16
N SER A 230 -1.49 4.52 0.08
CA SER A 230 -1.62 5.95 0.41
C SER A 230 -0.36 6.72 0.07
N ASP A 231 0.82 6.17 0.37
CA ASP A 231 2.12 6.76 0.05
C ASP A 231 2.35 6.82 -1.47
N TRP A 232 2.08 5.76 -2.20
CA TRP A 232 2.26 5.74 -3.65
C TRP A 232 1.36 6.73 -4.36
N ILE A 233 0.06 6.73 -4.06
CA ILE A 233 -0.89 7.68 -4.66
C ILE A 233 -0.53 9.12 -4.25
N GLY A 234 -0.23 9.35 -2.98
CA GLY A 234 0.22 10.64 -2.45
C GLY A 234 1.56 11.11 -3.02
N SER A 235 2.34 10.17 -3.54
CA SER A 235 3.60 10.42 -4.25
C SER A 235 3.42 10.80 -5.72
N GLY A 236 2.17 10.88 -6.20
CA GLY A 236 1.87 11.29 -7.57
C GLY A 236 1.71 10.12 -8.55
N ALA A 237 1.65 8.88 -8.08
CA ALA A 237 1.30 7.76 -8.93
C ALA A 237 -0.09 8.00 -9.54
N LYS A 238 -0.21 7.89 -10.85
CA LYS A 238 -1.48 8.04 -11.57
C LYS A 238 -2.36 6.82 -11.33
N PHE A 239 -3.01 6.82 -10.20
CA PHE A 239 -3.83 5.73 -9.76
C PHE A 239 -5.31 6.12 -9.81
N GLN A 240 -6.11 5.34 -10.53
CA GLN A 240 -7.55 5.49 -10.56
C GLN A 240 -8.23 4.22 -10.09
N PHE A 241 -8.96 4.31 -9.00
CA PHE A 241 -9.84 3.23 -8.57
C PHE A 241 -11.07 3.18 -9.49
N LEU A 242 -10.98 2.40 -10.55
CA LEU A 242 -12.11 2.14 -11.42
C LEU A 242 -12.98 1.03 -10.84
N ALA A 243 -14.29 1.19 -10.90
CA ALA A 243 -15.21 0.13 -10.52
C ALA A 243 -15.47 -0.84 -11.67
N ALA A 244 -15.70 -2.11 -11.34
CA ALA A 244 -16.14 -3.13 -12.27
C ALA A 244 -17.65 -2.97 -12.54
N THR A 245 -18.03 -2.03 -13.38
CA THR A 245 -19.42 -1.76 -13.75
C THR A 245 -19.71 -2.21 -15.17
N ASN A 246 -20.94 -2.66 -15.43
CA ASN A 246 -21.41 -3.03 -16.76
C ASN A 246 -20.55 -4.14 -17.42
N LEU A 247 -20.09 -5.10 -16.63
CA LEU A 247 -19.21 -6.18 -17.08
C LEU A 247 -19.89 -7.02 -18.17
N TRP A 248 -21.19 -7.30 -18.01
CA TRP A 248 -21.94 -8.07 -18.97
C TRP A 248 -22.16 -7.32 -20.29
N ASP A 249 -22.49 -6.04 -20.24
CA ASP A 249 -22.69 -5.23 -21.45
C ASP A 249 -21.38 -5.13 -22.26
N SER A 250 -20.25 -4.90 -21.60
CA SER A 250 -18.94 -4.91 -22.24
C SER A 250 -18.63 -6.25 -22.91
N THR A 251 -18.91 -7.35 -22.22
CA THR A 251 -18.70 -8.72 -22.73
C THR A 251 -19.62 -9.01 -23.90
N SER A 252 -20.91 -8.71 -23.80
CA SER A 252 -21.93 -9.00 -24.84
C SER A 252 -21.66 -8.24 -26.14
N ASN A 253 -21.19 -6.98 -26.03
CA ASN A 253 -20.80 -6.17 -27.18
C ASN A 253 -19.64 -6.83 -27.96
N VAL A 254 -18.58 -7.27 -27.25
CA VAL A 254 -17.45 -7.96 -27.90
C VAL A 254 -17.85 -9.29 -28.51
N LEU A 255 -18.74 -10.05 -27.87
CA LEU A 255 -19.26 -11.30 -28.44
C LEU A 255 -20.08 -11.05 -29.72
N ALA A 256 -20.89 -10.00 -29.76
CA ALA A 256 -21.66 -9.62 -30.95
C ALA A 256 -20.72 -9.16 -32.10
N GLU A 257 -19.71 -8.33 -31.81
CA GLU A 257 -18.70 -7.90 -32.79
C GLU A 257 -17.95 -9.09 -33.40
N LYS A 258 -17.61 -10.10 -32.60
CA LYS A 258 -16.91 -11.32 -33.04
C LYS A 258 -17.80 -12.31 -33.73
N LYS A 259 -19.10 -12.03 -33.92
CA LYS A 259 -20.10 -12.92 -34.51
C LYS A 259 -20.07 -14.34 -33.91
N MET A 260 -19.77 -14.42 -32.60
CA MET A 260 -19.71 -15.70 -31.91
C MET A 260 -21.12 -16.25 -31.76
N ASN A 261 -21.47 -17.27 -32.58
CA ASN A 261 -22.77 -17.93 -32.58
C ASN A 261 -23.08 -18.44 -31.17
N ALA A 262 -24.21 -18.02 -30.63
CA ALA A 262 -24.74 -18.57 -29.41
C ALA A 262 -25.18 -20.02 -29.68
N THR A 263 -24.53 -20.97 -29.03
CA THR A 263 -25.04 -22.34 -29.00
C THR A 263 -26.23 -22.40 -28.04
N LYS A 264 -27.20 -23.32 -28.29
CA LYS A 264 -28.31 -23.54 -27.35
C LYS A 264 -27.87 -23.79 -25.92
N LEU A 265 -26.68 -24.39 -25.74
CA LEU A 265 -26.10 -24.63 -24.43
C LEU A 265 -25.62 -23.31 -23.79
N ARG A 266 -24.95 -22.43 -24.55
CA ARG A 266 -24.53 -21.12 -24.10
C ARG A 266 -25.71 -20.24 -23.68
N GLU A 267 -26.77 -20.21 -24.49
CA GLU A 267 -28.00 -19.48 -24.17
C GLU A 267 -28.63 -19.96 -22.86
N LYS A 268 -28.73 -21.29 -22.66
CA LYS A 268 -29.22 -21.85 -21.40
C LYS A 268 -28.37 -21.50 -20.21
N LEU A 269 -27.04 -21.51 -20.32
CA LEU A 269 -26.12 -21.12 -19.24
C LEU A 269 -26.27 -19.64 -18.89
N LEU A 270 -26.33 -18.78 -19.91
CA LEU A 270 -26.50 -17.33 -19.72
C LEU A 270 -27.87 -16.99 -19.11
N ALA A 271 -28.93 -17.69 -19.49
CA ALA A 271 -30.25 -17.51 -18.86
C ALA A 271 -30.25 -17.95 -17.40
N LYS A 272 -29.64 -19.09 -17.08
CA LYS A 272 -29.54 -19.58 -15.70
C LYS A 272 -28.65 -18.70 -14.81
N SER A 273 -27.57 -18.11 -15.35
CA SER A 273 -26.63 -17.29 -14.54
C SER A 273 -27.32 -16.13 -13.81
N SER A 274 -28.41 -15.62 -14.34
CA SER A 274 -29.21 -14.56 -13.72
C SER A 274 -30.01 -15.01 -12.49
N CYS A 275 -30.20 -16.33 -12.29
CA CYS A 275 -30.99 -16.91 -11.20
C CYS A 275 -30.15 -17.67 -10.16
N ILE A 276 -28.84 -17.79 -10.36
CA ILE A 276 -27.94 -18.56 -9.48
C ILE A 276 -27.70 -17.78 -8.17
N PRO A 277 -27.67 -18.45 -6.99
CA PRO A 277 -27.39 -17.82 -5.71
C PRO A 277 -25.95 -17.27 -5.63
N SER A 278 -25.61 -16.61 -4.52
CA SER A 278 -24.28 -16.00 -4.29
C SER A 278 -23.13 -17.01 -4.28
N ARG A 279 -23.43 -18.29 -4.08
CA ARG A 279 -22.45 -19.39 -4.17
C ARG A 279 -23.01 -20.46 -5.09
N ALA A 280 -22.22 -20.88 -6.07
CA ALA A 280 -22.63 -21.88 -7.03
C ALA A 280 -21.44 -22.67 -7.60
N ILE A 281 -21.70 -23.90 -7.99
CA ILE A 281 -20.81 -24.74 -8.79
C ILE A 281 -21.43 -24.87 -10.17
N LEU A 282 -20.67 -24.59 -11.23
CA LEU A 282 -21.08 -24.71 -12.59
C LEU A 282 -20.28 -25.79 -13.30
N GLU A 283 -20.91 -26.91 -13.59
CA GLU A 283 -20.37 -28.00 -14.42
C GLU A 283 -20.91 -27.90 -15.84
N SER A 284 -20.02 -27.86 -16.83
CA SER A 284 -20.39 -27.77 -18.23
C SER A 284 -19.21 -28.15 -19.13
N PRO A 285 -19.43 -28.69 -20.33
CA PRO A 285 -18.37 -29.04 -21.27
C PRO A 285 -17.46 -27.84 -21.63
N THR A 286 -16.26 -28.13 -22.09
CA THR A 286 -15.35 -27.10 -22.64
C THR A 286 -16.01 -26.40 -23.84
N GLY A 287 -15.79 -25.09 -23.97
CA GLY A 287 -16.38 -24.27 -25.04
C GLY A 287 -17.87 -23.93 -24.88
N SER A 288 -18.50 -24.34 -23.78
CA SER A 288 -19.94 -24.07 -23.54
C SER A 288 -20.26 -22.62 -23.14
N GLY A 289 -19.25 -21.76 -22.87
CA GLY A 289 -19.47 -20.39 -22.43
C GLY A 289 -19.46 -20.20 -20.92
N LYS A 290 -18.74 -21.05 -20.16
CA LYS A 290 -18.62 -20.95 -18.69
C LYS A 290 -18.07 -19.59 -18.23
N THR A 291 -17.07 -19.06 -18.90
CA THR A 291 -16.47 -17.77 -18.59
C THR A 291 -17.48 -16.64 -18.71
N GLU A 292 -18.23 -16.61 -19.81
CA GLU A 292 -19.28 -15.59 -20.04
C GLU A 292 -20.43 -15.72 -19.05
N ALA A 293 -20.80 -16.96 -18.72
CA ALA A 293 -21.82 -17.21 -17.69
C ALA A 293 -21.37 -16.74 -16.30
N ALA A 294 -20.10 -16.94 -15.96
CA ALA A 294 -19.52 -16.46 -14.71
C ALA A 294 -19.48 -14.92 -14.66
N ILE A 295 -19.10 -14.25 -15.76
CA ILE A 295 -19.10 -12.78 -15.84
C ILE A 295 -20.53 -12.24 -15.67
N LYS A 296 -21.52 -12.80 -16.38
CA LYS A 296 -22.92 -12.39 -16.28
C LYS A 296 -23.49 -12.63 -14.88
N TRP A 297 -23.08 -13.71 -14.22
CA TRP A 297 -23.45 -13.99 -12.85
C TRP A 297 -22.82 -12.97 -11.88
N ALA A 298 -21.53 -12.62 -12.05
CA ALA A 298 -20.84 -11.66 -11.21
C ALA A 298 -21.40 -10.23 -11.38
N ASP A 299 -21.71 -9.81 -12.58
CA ASP A 299 -22.23 -8.48 -12.91
C ASP A 299 -23.51 -8.10 -12.14
N ARG A 300 -24.40 -9.08 -11.90
CA ARG A 300 -25.65 -8.86 -11.14
C ARG A 300 -25.46 -8.43 -9.69
N TRP A 301 -24.29 -8.70 -9.13
CA TRP A 301 -23.98 -8.32 -7.74
C TRP A 301 -23.50 -6.87 -7.61
N ASN A 302 -23.25 -6.19 -8.72
CA ASN A 302 -22.80 -4.82 -8.79
C ASN A 302 -21.66 -4.51 -7.79
N LYS A 303 -20.72 -5.44 -7.67
CA LYS A 303 -19.55 -5.27 -6.81
C LYS A 303 -18.44 -4.52 -7.54
N PRO A 304 -17.64 -3.70 -6.85
CA PRO A 304 -16.62 -2.85 -7.48
C PRO A 304 -15.45 -3.63 -8.08
N ARG A 305 -15.34 -4.93 -7.77
CA ARG A 305 -14.23 -5.79 -8.20
C ARG A 305 -14.71 -7.15 -8.70
N LEU A 306 -14.07 -7.64 -9.76
CA LEU A 306 -14.15 -9.02 -10.23
C LEU A 306 -12.76 -9.65 -10.17
N ILE A 307 -12.58 -10.64 -9.32
CA ILE A 307 -11.34 -11.43 -9.25
C ILE A 307 -11.59 -12.79 -9.87
N PHE A 308 -10.88 -13.08 -10.95
CA PHE A 308 -10.99 -14.31 -11.72
C PHE A 308 -9.77 -15.19 -11.46
N THR A 309 -9.95 -16.23 -10.66
CA THR A 309 -8.85 -17.11 -10.24
C THR A 309 -8.77 -18.37 -11.07
N LEU A 310 -7.56 -18.77 -11.42
CA LEU A 310 -7.27 -19.94 -12.23
C LEU A 310 -6.14 -20.77 -11.63
N PRO A 311 -6.09 -22.08 -11.88
CA PRO A 311 -5.13 -22.95 -11.22
C PRO A 311 -3.71 -22.87 -11.80
N THR A 312 -3.53 -22.37 -13.02
CA THR A 312 -2.21 -22.31 -13.66
C THR A 312 -1.96 -20.96 -14.34
N ARG A 313 -0.69 -20.58 -14.42
CA ARG A 313 -0.24 -19.33 -15.07
C ARG A 313 -0.68 -19.24 -16.51
N SER A 314 -0.53 -20.31 -17.30
CA SER A 314 -0.92 -20.31 -18.71
C SER A 314 -2.43 -20.05 -18.93
N LEU A 315 -3.28 -20.56 -18.04
CA LEU A 315 -4.71 -20.24 -18.08
C LEU A 315 -4.99 -18.79 -17.68
N VAL A 316 -4.22 -18.25 -16.74
CA VAL A 316 -4.29 -16.84 -16.37
C VAL A 316 -3.92 -15.96 -17.56
N ASP A 317 -2.81 -16.27 -18.24
CA ASP A 317 -2.37 -15.53 -19.45
C ASP A 317 -3.43 -15.59 -20.55
N ASP A 318 -3.99 -16.75 -20.84
CA ASP A 318 -5.03 -16.91 -21.88
C ASP A 318 -6.30 -16.11 -21.57
N ILE A 319 -6.77 -16.14 -20.31
CA ILE A 319 -7.95 -15.38 -19.89
C ILE A 319 -7.64 -13.89 -19.82
N TYR A 320 -6.46 -13.50 -19.37
CA TYR A 320 -6.01 -12.10 -19.38
C TYR A 320 -6.05 -11.53 -20.80
N LEU A 321 -5.42 -12.19 -21.78
CA LEU A 321 -5.44 -11.75 -23.18
C LEU A 321 -6.84 -11.68 -23.76
N ARG A 322 -7.72 -12.57 -23.34
CA ARG A 322 -9.12 -12.54 -23.74
C ARG A 322 -9.89 -11.36 -23.14
N PHE A 323 -9.56 -10.97 -21.92
CA PHE A 323 -10.18 -9.84 -21.21
C PHE A 323 -9.58 -8.51 -21.63
N GLN A 324 -8.27 -8.41 -21.69
CA GLN A 324 -7.52 -7.23 -22.14
C GLN A 324 -7.70 -6.99 -23.64
N GLY A 325 -7.58 -8.02 -24.42
CA GLY A 325 -7.48 -7.96 -25.87
C GLY A 325 -6.04 -8.06 -26.36
N THR A 326 -5.91 -8.05 -27.67
CA THR A 326 -4.62 -8.01 -28.39
C THR A 326 -4.70 -6.94 -29.48
N PRO A 327 -3.60 -6.50 -30.08
CA PRO A 327 -3.64 -5.54 -31.19
C PRO A 327 -4.57 -5.96 -32.35
N SER A 328 -4.82 -7.26 -32.52
CA SER A 328 -5.68 -7.82 -33.55
C SER A 328 -7.10 -8.21 -33.09
N SER A 329 -7.39 -8.13 -31.79
CA SER A 329 -8.65 -8.63 -31.24
C SER A 329 -9.06 -7.89 -29.97
N LYS A 330 -10.22 -7.23 -30.02
CA LYS A 330 -10.81 -6.51 -28.89
C LYS A 330 -11.08 -7.44 -27.70
N GLY A 331 -10.64 -7.05 -26.52
CA GLY A 331 -10.90 -7.74 -25.26
C GLY A 331 -12.22 -7.34 -24.61
N TYR A 332 -12.68 -8.12 -23.64
CA TYR A 332 -13.93 -7.85 -22.94
C TYR A 332 -13.89 -6.58 -22.09
N PHE A 333 -12.78 -6.32 -21.42
CA PHE A 333 -12.64 -5.24 -20.43
C PHE A 333 -11.47 -4.29 -20.73
N GLN A 334 -10.59 -4.65 -21.66
CA GLN A 334 -9.45 -3.83 -22.08
C GLN A 334 -8.61 -3.34 -20.89
N SER A 335 -8.24 -2.06 -20.86
CA SER A 335 -7.41 -1.42 -19.81
C SER A 335 -7.94 -1.58 -18.37
N LYS A 336 -9.17 -2.08 -18.20
CA LYS A 336 -9.72 -2.40 -16.87
C LYS A 336 -9.24 -3.75 -16.32
N THR A 337 -8.48 -4.52 -17.11
CA THR A 337 -8.01 -5.86 -16.71
C THR A 337 -6.58 -5.79 -16.19
N GLY A 338 -6.33 -6.36 -15.02
CA GLY A 338 -5.02 -6.62 -14.48
C GLY A 338 -4.69 -8.12 -14.44
N ILE A 339 -3.40 -8.42 -14.34
CA ILE A 339 -2.89 -9.79 -14.28
C ILE A 339 -1.91 -9.93 -13.11
N LEU A 340 -2.03 -11.02 -12.35
CA LEU A 340 -1.10 -11.31 -11.27
C LEU A 340 -0.77 -12.79 -11.14
N HIS A 341 0.49 -13.13 -11.38
CA HIS A 341 1.13 -14.40 -11.05
C HIS A 341 2.67 -14.22 -11.05
N SER A 342 3.41 -15.23 -10.67
CA SER A 342 4.87 -15.12 -10.46
C SER A 342 5.70 -14.65 -11.67
N THR A 343 5.14 -14.72 -12.89
CA THR A 343 5.80 -14.32 -14.14
C THR A 343 4.94 -13.38 -14.97
N SER A 344 3.94 -12.73 -14.40
CA SER A 344 3.00 -11.83 -15.11
C SER A 344 3.69 -10.63 -15.79
N GLU A 345 4.85 -10.22 -15.29
CA GLU A 345 5.66 -9.16 -15.88
C GLU A 345 6.02 -9.45 -17.35
N TYR A 346 6.30 -10.71 -17.70
CA TYR A 346 6.59 -11.07 -19.10
C TYR A 346 5.39 -10.94 -20.02
N THR A 347 4.21 -11.32 -19.53
CA THR A 347 2.96 -11.20 -20.30
C THR A 347 2.57 -9.74 -20.47
N TYR A 348 2.79 -8.93 -19.45
CA TYR A 348 2.51 -7.50 -19.44
C TYR A 348 3.39 -6.73 -20.45
N ASN A 349 4.70 -6.92 -20.38
CA ASN A 349 5.68 -6.24 -21.24
C ASN A 349 5.54 -6.60 -22.74
N SER A 350 4.90 -7.72 -23.07
CA SER A 350 4.63 -8.11 -24.46
C SER A 350 3.48 -7.31 -25.10
N ASN A 351 2.65 -6.66 -24.31
CA ASN A 351 1.53 -5.82 -24.74
C ASN A 351 1.93 -4.34 -24.62
N GLN A 352 2.48 -3.76 -25.66
CA GLN A 352 3.23 -2.46 -25.70
C GLN A 352 2.46 -1.19 -25.29
N ASP A 353 1.19 -1.27 -24.89
CA ASP A 353 0.35 -0.08 -24.61
C ASP A 353 0.14 0.22 -23.12
N ASP A 354 0.72 -0.55 -22.22
CA ASP A 354 0.48 -0.40 -20.77
C ASP A 354 1.66 0.32 -20.08
N ASP A 355 1.32 1.26 -19.22
CA ASP A 355 2.24 1.96 -18.34
C ASP A 355 2.95 0.96 -17.40
N PRO A 356 4.28 0.86 -17.40
CA PRO A 356 5.04 -0.05 -16.53
C PRO A 356 4.69 0.09 -15.04
N GLU A 357 4.38 1.31 -14.58
CA GLU A 357 3.96 1.56 -13.20
C GLU A 357 2.63 0.86 -12.87
N SER A 358 1.76 0.67 -13.86
CA SER A 358 0.45 0.06 -13.69
C SER A 358 0.53 -1.42 -13.29
N HIS A 359 1.56 -2.16 -13.75
CA HIS A 359 1.77 -3.56 -13.37
C HIS A 359 2.15 -3.70 -11.88
N ASP A 360 2.92 -2.79 -11.32
CA ASP A 360 3.28 -2.81 -9.90
C ASP A 360 2.04 -2.65 -9.01
N PHE A 361 1.03 -1.92 -9.48
CA PHE A 361 -0.25 -1.78 -8.79
C PHE A 361 -1.15 -3.02 -8.89
N ASP A 362 -0.98 -3.88 -9.89
CA ASP A 362 -1.76 -5.12 -10.03
C ASP A 362 -1.56 -6.05 -8.81
N ARG A 363 -0.41 -5.97 -8.13
CA ARG A 363 -0.15 -6.67 -6.86
C ARG A 363 -1.10 -6.28 -5.74
N TYR A 364 -1.75 -5.12 -5.86
CA TYR A 364 -2.74 -4.62 -4.91
C TYR A 364 -4.18 -4.77 -5.41
N PHE A 365 -4.37 -5.55 -6.49
CA PHE A 365 -5.67 -5.77 -7.10
C PHE A 365 -6.40 -4.45 -7.43
N HIS A 366 -5.67 -3.45 -7.92
CA HIS A 366 -6.21 -2.11 -8.16
C HIS A 366 -7.19 -2.05 -9.32
N ARG A 367 -6.98 -2.87 -10.36
CA ARG A 367 -7.86 -2.87 -11.53
C ARG A 367 -9.21 -3.51 -11.21
N PRO A 368 -10.30 -3.03 -11.85
CA PRO A 368 -11.64 -3.54 -11.58
C PRO A 368 -11.79 -5.04 -11.85
N VAL A 369 -11.08 -5.55 -12.84
CA VAL A 369 -11.07 -6.97 -13.19
C VAL A 369 -9.64 -7.50 -13.05
N MET A 370 -9.44 -8.45 -12.15
CA MET A 370 -8.14 -9.09 -11.93
C MET A 370 -8.18 -10.54 -12.33
N VAL A 371 -7.22 -10.98 -13.13
CA VAL A 371 -7.01 -12.39 -13.48
C VAL A 371 -5.73 -12.87 -12.79
N THR A 372 -5.84 -13.90 -11.96
CA THR A 372 -4.74 -14.30 -11.08
C THR A 372 -4.72 -15.80 -10.81
N THR A 373 -3.59 -16.32 -10.36
CA THR A 373 -3.54 -17.65 -9.77
C THR A 373 -4.05 -17.63 -8.33
N ILE A 374 -4.61 -18.75 -7.87
CA ILE A 374 -5.25 -18.83 -6.54
C ILE A 374 -4.25 -18.58 -5.40
N ASP A 375 -3.00 -18.97 -5.56
CA ASP A 375 -1.93 -18.74 -4.58
C ASP A 375 -1.68 -17.25 -4.29
N GLN A 376 -1.90 -16.37 -5.28
CA GLN A 376 -1.72 -14.92 -5.09
C GLN A 376 -2.82 -14.28 -4.22
N ILE A 377 -3.91 -14.98 -3.98
CA ILE A 377 -4.98 -14.52 -3.08
C ILE A 377 -4.77 -15.06 -1.66
N LEU A 378 -4.10 -16.20 -1.54
CA LEU A 378 -3.94 -16.92 -0.27
C LEU A 378 -2.66 -16.53 0.50
N ILE A 379 -1.77 -15.70 -0.10
CA ILE A 379 -0.55 -15.20 0.51
C ILE A 379 -0.80 -13.88 1.24
#